data_42cafa0a634be4e4c9b22aec9cce0c5e
#
_entry.id   42cafa0a634be4e4c9b22aec9cce0c5e
#
_cell.length_a   1.000
_cell.length_b   1.000
_cell.length_c   1.000
_cell.angle_alpha   90.00
_cell.angle_beta   90.00
_cell.angle_gamma   90.00
#
_symmetry.space_group_name_H-M   'P 1'
#
loop_
_entity.id
_entity.type
_entity.pdbx_description
1 polymer ?
#
loop_
_entity_poly.entity_id
_entity_poly.type
_entity_poly.pdbx_seq_one_letter_code
_entity_poly.pdbx_strand_id
1 'polypeptide(L)'
;MTDRLCTVLLYSDDPHVRDRMRLAVGTRPATDLRVEFVEASTYAECVRLVDDYQIDLMLLDGEATPGGGIGIARQIKDDYETAPPTCVVIARAADRWLASYAEVDGTLVHPLDPVTTTATVTELLRTHAPA
;
A
#
# COMPACT_ATOMS: atom_id res chain seq x y z
N MET A 1 9.86 13.95 21.47
CA MET A 1 9.94 12.79 20.55
C MET A 1 9.62 13.24 19.14
N THR A 2 10.40 12.77 18.18
CA THR A 2 10.22 13.13 16.78
C THR A 2 9.32 12.12 16.10
N ASP A 3 8.30 12.60 15.40
CA ASP A 3 7.45 11.74 14.59
C ASP A 3 8.26 11.23 13.39
N ARG A 4 8.04 9.98 13.02
CA ARG A 4 8.56 9.46 11.77
C ARG A 4 7.62 9.85 10.64
N LEU A 5 8.16 10.49 9.60
CA LEU A 5 7.41 10.78 8.37
C LEU A 5 7.60 9.62 7.40
N CYS A 6 6.48 9.02 6.99
CA CYS A 6 6.46 7.89 6.06
C CYS A 6 5.79 8.30 4.76
N THR A 7 6.27 7.78 3.65
CA THR A 7 5.66 7.98 2.34
C THR A 7 4.92 6.71 1.94
N VAL A 8 3.62 6.83 1.71
CA VAL A 8 2.76 5.72 1.30
C VAL A 8 2.30 5.94 -0.14
N LEU A 9 2.58 4.97 -1.00
CA LEU A 9 2.10 4.99 -2.38
C LEU A 9 0.71 4.36 -2.43
N LEU A 10 -0.23 5.08 -3.04
CA LEU A 10 -1.60 4.59 -3.25
C LEU A 10 -1.77 4.27 -4.73
N TYR A 11 -2.15 3.03 -5.03
CA TYR A 11 -2.38 2.61 -6.41
C TYR A 11 -3.82 2.16 -6.62
N SER A 12 -4.48 2.77 -7.56
CA SER A 12 -5.74 2.33 -8.19
C SER A 12 -5.93 3.11 -9.47
N ASP A 13 -6.57 2.49 -10.47
CA ASP A 13 -7.02 3.21 -11.67
C ASP A 13 -8.21 4.14 -11.37
N ASP A 14 -8.88 3.95 -10.23
CA ASP A 14 -10.04 4.73 -9.81
C ASP A 14 -9.61 5.77 -8.74
N PRO A 15 -9.71 7.07 -9.05
CA PRO A 15 -9.36 8.11 -8.07
C PRO A 15 -10.24 8.09 -6.82
N HIS A 16 -11.48 7.60 -6.91
CA HIS A 16 -12.35 7.46 -5.74
C HIS A 16 -11.84 6.39 -4.78
N VAL A 17 -11.26 5.31 -5.31
CA VAL A 17 -10.63 4.29 -4.47
C VAL A 17 -9.41 4.87 -3.76
N ARG A 18 -8.58 5.63 -4.47
CA ARG A 18 -7.41 6.29 -3.86
C ARG A 18 -7.82 7.26 -2.76
N ASP A 19 -8.92 8.01 -2.95
CA ASP A 19 -9.44 8.90 -1.92
C ASP A 19 -9.91 8.12 -0.68
N ARG A 20 -10.57 6.98 -0.87
CA ARG A 20 -10.98 6.13 0.25
C ARG A 20 -9.80 5.55 1.00
N MET A 21 -8.74 5.16 0.29
CA MET A 21 -7.50 4.71 0.91
C MET A 21 -6.89 5.80 1.77
N ARG A 22 -6.77 7.03 1.22
CA ARG A 22 -6.21 8.17 1.93
C ARG A 22 -7.01 8.49 3.18
N LEU A 23 -8.33 8.49 3.08
CA LEU A 23 -9.19 8.79 4.23
C LEU A 23 -9.11 7.71 5.31
N ALA A 24 -9.01 6.43 4.90
CA ALA A 24 -8.94 5.33 5.86
C ALA A 24 -7.60 5.30 6.61
N VAL A 25 -6.50 5.61 5.94
CA VAL A 25 -5.18 5.66 6.57
C VAL A 25 -5.03 6.93 7.41
N GLY A 26 -5.44 8.08 6.87
CA GLY A 26 -5.24 9.37 7.49
C GLY A 26 -3.78 9.80 7.48
N THR A 27 -3.52 11.03 7.92
CA THR A 27 -2.16 11.58 7.93
C THR A 27 -1.38 11.21 9.19
N ARG A 28 -2.05 10.67 10.21
CA ARG A 28 -1.43 10.25 11.47
C ARG A 28 -2.07 8.95 11.94
N PRO A 29 -1.66 7.81 11.35
CA PRO A 29 -2.24 6.51 11.74
C PRO A 29 -1.86 6.08 13.16
N ALA A 30 -0.79 6.65 13.71
CA ALA A 30 -0.38 6.47 15.09
C ALA A 30 0.25 7.76 15.59
N THR A 31 0.38 7.90 16.91
CA THR A 31 0.90 9.13 17.54
C THR A 31 2.35 9.42 17.13
N ASP A 32 3.12 8.39 16.80
CA ASP A 32 4.52 8.49 16.41
C ASP A 32 4.74 8.41 14.90
N LEU A 33 3.67 8.37 14.10
CA LEU A 33 3.76 8.22 12.64
C LEU A 33 2.96 9.31 11.94
N ARG A 34 3.62 10.00 11.02
CA ARG A 34 2.96 10.90 10.07
C ARG A 34 3.13 10.31 8.68
N VAL A 35 2.10 10.47 7.85
CA VAL A 35 2.07 9.89 6.51
C VAL A 35 1.82 10.99 5.48
N GLU A 36 2.63 10.98 4.43
CA GLU A 36 2.34 11.69 3.19
C GLU A 36 2.09 10.67 2.09
N PHE A 37 1.28 11.04 1.10
CA PHE A 37 0.86 10.13 0.05
C PHE A 37 1.39 10.55 -1.30
N VAL A 38 1.75 9.56 -2.11
CA VAL A 38 1.94 9.71 -3.56
C VAL A 38 1.00 8.74 -4.24
N GLU A 39 0.49 9.11 -5.42
CA GLU A 39 -0.56 8.33 -6.07
C GLU A 39 -0.15 7.90 -7.46
N ALA A 40 -0.54 6.68 -7.81
CA ALA A 40 -0.32 6.09 -9.11
C ALA A 40 -1.62 5.47 -9.63
N SER A 41 -1.85 5.59 -10.94
CA SER A 41 -2.98 4.97 -11.60
C SER A 41 -2.56 3.88 -12.59
N THR A 42 -1.25 3.72 -12.82
CA THR A 42 -0.69 2.70 -13.71
C THR A 42 0.55 2.07 -13.09
N TYR A 43 0.94 0.91 -13.59
CA TYR A 43 2.19 0.27 -13.16
C TYR A 43 3.41 1.16 -13.46
N ALA A 44 3.43 1.80 -14.62
CA ALA A 44 4.54 2.69 -14.99
C ALA A 44 4.70 3.84 -14.01
N GLU A 45 3.59 4.41 -13.52
CA GLU A 45 3.64 5.45 -12.49
C GLU A 45 4.15 4.91 -11.16
N CYS A 46 3.77 3.67 -10.79
CA CYS A 46 4.30 3.02 -9.59
C CYS A 46 5.81 2.91 -9.68
N VAL A 47 6.34 2.43 -10.78
CA VAL A 47 7.78 2.28 -11.01
C VAL A 47 8.49 3.63 -10.87
N ARG A 48 7.96 4.67 -11.50
CA ARG A 48 8.55 6.00 -11.43
C ARG A 48 8.61 6.52 -10.00
N LEU A 49 7.52 6.33 -9.25
CA LEU A 49 7.47 6.78 -7.86
C LEU A 49 8.39 5.98 -6.95
N VAL A 50 8.51 4.67 -7.17
CA VAL A 50 9.44 3.84 -6.41
C VAL A 50 10.88 4.24 -6.70
N ASP A 51 11.19 4.61 -7.95
CA ASP A 51 12.53 5.06 -8.34
C ASP A 51 12.86 6.46 -7.79
N ASP A 52 11.87 7.36 -7.74
CA ASP A 52 12.08 8.78 -7.39
C ASP A 52 11.96 9.06 -5.89
N TYR A 53 11.22 8.24 -5.15
CA TYR A 53 10.93 8.44 -3.73
C TYR A 53 11.34 7.23 -2.92
N GLN A 54 11.64 7.47 -1.65
CA GLN A 54 11.76 6.37 -0.69
C GLN A 54 10.36 6.01 -0.21
N ILE A 55 9.78 4.97 -0.79
CA ILE A 55 8.44 4.52 -0.46
C ILE A 55 8.52 3.57 0.74
N ASP A 56 7.77 3.90 1.79
CA ASP A 56 7.75 3.08 3.02
C ASP A 56 6.69 2.00 2.98
N LEU A 57 5.65 2.17 2.18
CA LEU A 57 4.58 1.19 2.00
C LEU A 57 3.85 1.46 0.69
N MET A 58 3.53 0.40 -0.04
CA MET A 58 2.66 0.46 -1.21
C MET A 58 1.29 -0.11 -0.83
N LEU A 59 0.24 0.70 -0.95
CA LEU A 59 -1.14 0.28 -0.74
C LEU A 59 -1.80 0.13 -2.12
N LEU A 60 -2.09 -1.10 -2.50
CA LEU A 60 -2.41 -1.48 -3.88
C LEU A 60 -3.84 -2.01 -3.98
N ASP A 61 -4.64 -1.43 -4.90
CA ASP A 61 -5.98 -1.91 -5.17
C ASP A 61 -5.93 -3.21 -5.98
N GLY A 62 -6.31 -4.31 -5.35
CA GLY A 62 -6.33 -5.62 -5.99
C GLY A 62 -7.34 -5.73 -7.12
N GLU A 63 -8.33 -4.82 -7.16
CA GLU A 63 -9.42 -4.80 -8.13
C GLU A 63 -9.20 -3.79 -9.26
N ALA A 64 -8.05 -3.10 -9.29
CA ALA A 64 -7.73 -2.13 -10.34
C ALA A 64 -7.61 -2.81 -11.71
N THR A 65 -7.96 -2.06 -12.75
CA THR A 65 -7.87 -2.52 -14.14
C THR A 65 -7.05 -1.52 -14.97
N PRO A 66 -6.32 -1.99 -15.99
CA PRO A 66 -6.12 -3.38 -16.41
C PRO A 66 -5.15 -4.15 -15.47
N GLY A 67 -4.36 -3.46 -14.64
CA GLY A 67 -3.40 -4.09 -13.76
C GLY A 67 -3.89 -4.16 -12.32
N GLY A 68 -4.23 -5.33 -11.81
CA GLY A 68 -4.61 -5.52 -10.41
C GLY A 68 -3.42 -5.42 -9.47
N GLY A 69 -3.68 -4.95 -8.23
CA GLY A 69 -2.64 -4.72 -7.24
C GLY A 69 -1.85 -5.97 -6.87
N ILE A 70 -2.47 -7.16 -6.96
CA ILE A 70 -1.78 -8.43 -6.70
C ILE A 70 -0.67 -8.67 -7.73
N GLY A 71 -0.97 -8.47 -9.01
CA GLY A 71 0.03 -8.58 -10.08
C GLY A 71 1.13 -7.55 -9.95
N ILE A 72 0.78 -6.32 -9.59
CA ILE A 72 1.76 -5.25 -9.37
C ILE A 72 2.67 -5.57 -8.19
N ALA A 73 2.12 -6.08 -7.09
CA ALA A 73 2.93 -6.49 -5.92
C ALA A 73 3.96 -7.53 -6.32
N ARG A 74 3.57 -8.52 -7.11
CA ARG A 74 4.46 -9.57 -7.61
C ARG A 74 5.53 -8.98 -8.53
N GLN A 75 5.12 -8.11 -9.45
CA GLN A 75 6.03 -7.50 -10.44
C GLN A 75 7.10 -6.65 -9.75
N ILE A 76 6.72 -5.83 -8.79
CA ILE A 76 7.67 -5.02 -8.02
C ILE A 76 8.67 -5.92 -7.29
N LYS A 77 8.21 -7.01 -6.69
CA LYS A 77 9.09 -7.94 -5.99
C LYS A 77 10.08 -8.61 -6.92
N ASP A 78 9.66 -8.93 -8.14
CA ASP A 78 10.53 -9.54 -9.15
C ASP A 78 11.53 -8.56 -9.75
N ASP A 79 11.12 -7.29 -9.92
CA ASP A 79 11.93 -6.28 -10.62
C ASP A 79 12.90 -5.55 -9.71
N TYR A 80 12.70 -5.57 -8.39
CA TYR A 80 13.53 -4.82 -7.43
C TYR A 80 14.19 -5.78 -6.45
N GLU A 81 15.49 -5.61 -6.25
CA GLU A 81 16.24 -6.36 -5.26
C GLU A 81 15.72 -6.09 -3.85
N THR A 82 15.42 -4.81 -3.57
CA THR A 82 14.82 -4.40 -2.31
C THR A 82 13.53 -3.65 -2.59
N ALA A 83 12.42 -4.38 -2.65
CA ALA A 83 11.10 -3.80 -2.92
C ALA A 83 10.51 -3.18 -1.65
N PRO A 84 9.74 -2.08 -1.77
CA PRO A 84 8.97 -1.59 -0.64
C PRO A 84 7.96 -2.65 -0.16
N PRO A 85 7.57 -2.65 1.12
CA PRO A 85 6.51 -3.53 1.58
C PRO A 85 5.19 -3.21 0.88
N THR A 86 4.37 -4.23 0.67
CA THR A 86 3.12 -4.12 -0.07
C THR A 86 1.94 -4.56 0.79
N CYS A 87 0.82 -3.83 0.66
CA CYS A 87 -0.46 -4.19 1.25
C CYS A 87 -1.50 -4.13 0.13
N VAL A 88 -2.16 -5.24 -0.14
CA VAL A 88 -3.16 -5.31 -1.22
C VAL A 88 -4.56 -5.25 -0.63
N VAL A 89 -5.42 -4.40 -1.23
CA VAL A 89 -6.82 -4.29 -0.86
C VAL A 89 -7.63 -5.16 -1.82
N ILE A 90 -8.30 -6.17 -1.29
CA ILE A 90 -9.06 -7.15 -2.06
C ILE A 90 -10.57 -6.96 -1.83
N ALA A 91 -11.39 -7.42 -2.78
CA ALA A 91 -12.83 -7.28 -2.69
C ALA A 91 -13.45 -8.27 -1.70
N ARG A 92 -12.86 -9.45 -1.54
CA ARG A 92 -13.41 -10.51 -0.70
C ARG A 92 -12.32 -11.19 0.11
N ALA A 93 -12.63 -11.50 1.37
CA ALA A 93 -11.71 -12.24 2.24
C ALA A 93 -11.28 -13.59 1.65
N ALA A 94 -12.15 -14.22 0.86
CA ALA A 94 -11.86 -15.48 0.18
C ALA A 94 -10.69 -15.37 -0.81
N ASP A 95 -10.35 -14.17 -1.26
CA ASP A 95 -9.26 -13.94 -2.22
C ASP A 95 -7.88 -13.80 -1.56
N ARG A 96 -7.79 -13.89 -0.23
CA ARG A 96 -6.52 -13.76 0.50
C ARG A 96 -5.44 -14.73 0.05
N TRP A 97 -5.81 -15.89 -0.45
CA TRP A 97 -4.84 -16.87 -0.94
C TRP A 97 -4.06 -16.34 -2.16
N LEU A 98 -4.69 -15.53 -3.00
CA LEU A 98 -4.01 -14.89 -4.14
C LEU A 98 -2.96 -13.89 -3.66
N ALA A 99 -3.27 -13.11 -2.64
CA ALA A 99 -2.32 -12.18 -2.03
C ALA A 99 -1.15 -12.93 -1.39
N SER A 100 -1.43 -14.01 -0.70
CA SER A 100 -0.39 -14.86 -0.12
C SER A 100 0.51 -15.45 -1.20
N TYR A 101 -0.07 -15.91 -2.31
CA TYR A 101 0.68 -16.43 -3.45
C TYR A 101 1.62 -15.36 -4.04
N ALA A 102 1.19 -14.11 -4.07
CA ALA A 102 2.00 -12.99 -4.57
C ALA A 102 3.01 -12.48 -3.54
N GLU A 103 3.07 -13.07 -2.36
CA GLU A 103 4.00 -12.73 -1.28
C GLU A 103 3.87 -11.28 -0.80
N VAL A 104 2.64 -10.78 -0.74
CA VAL A 104 2.38 -9.44 -0.19
C VAL A 104 2.58 -9.44 1.32
N ASP A 105 2.92 -8.27 1.87
CA ASP A 105 3.22 -8.14 3.29
C ASP A 105 1.96 -7.99 4.15
N GLY A 106 0.87 -7.53 3.55
CA GLY A 106 -0.41 -7.40 4.24
C GLY A 106 -1.58 -7.37 3.28
N THR A 107 -2.77 -7.57 3.83
CA THR A 107 -4.02 -7.51 3.08
C THR A 107 -5.08 -6.75 3.85
N LEU A 108 -5.91 -6.01 3.09
CA LEU A 108 -7.12 -5.36 3.59
C LEU A 108 -8.26 -5.75 2.67
N VAL A 109 -9.48 -5.63 3.16
CA VAL A 109 -10.68 -6.00 2.40
C VAL A 109 -11.58 -4.78 2.24
N HIS A 110 -12.07 -4.54 1.01
CA HIS A 110 -13.08 -3.50 0.77
C HIS A 110 -14.40 -3.84 1.46
N PRO A 111 -15.16 -2.86 1.92
CA PRO A 111 -14.82 -1.45 2.03
C PRO A 111 -13.85 -1.19 3.18
N LEU A 112 -12.92 -0.26 2.98
CA LEU A 112 -11.94 0.06 4.00
C LEU A 112 -12.59 0.79 5.18
N ASP A 113 -12.28 0.33 6.40
CA ASP A 113 -12.65 1.06 7.62
C ASP A 113 -11.39 1.65 8.26
N PRO A 114 -11.52 2.80 8.96
CA PRO A 114 -10.34 3.46 9.53
C PRO A 114 -9.63 2.63 10.61
N VAL A 115 -10.38 1.88 11.42
CA VAL A 115 -9.79 1.15 12.56
C VAL A 115 -8.87 0.04 12.08
N THR A 116 -9.38 -0.85 11.23
CA THR A 116 -8.60 -1.96 10.69
C THR A 116 -7.48 -1.46 9.79
N THR A 117 -7.75 -0.45 8.97
CA THR A 117 -6.77 0.09 8.03
C THR A 117 -5.60 0.75 8.77
N THR A 118 -5.86 1.60 9.76
CA THR A 118 -4.77 2.24 10.51
C THR A 118 -3.96 1.23 11.30
N ALA A 119 -4.60 0.20 11.87
CA ALA A 119 -3.89 -0.85 12.60
C ALA A 119 -2.94 -1.61 11.67
N THR A 120 -3.41 -2.03 10.51
CA THR A 120 -2.61 -2.78 9.54
C THR A 120 -1.48 -1.93 8.97
N VAL A 121 -1.75 -0.70 8.57
CA VAL A 121 -0.74 0.21 8.03
C VAL A 121 0.32 0.53 9.07
N THR A 122 -0.08 0.81 10.30
CA THR A 122 0.84 1.09 11.40
C THR A 122 1.77 -0.10 11.64
N GLU A 123 1.23 -1.30 11.70
CA GLU A 123 2.03 -2.52 11.89
C GLU A 123 3.04 -2.70 10.76
N LEU A 124 2.63 -2.54 9.51
CA LEU A 124 3.51 -2.69 8.35
C LEU A 124 4.61 -1.63 8.34
N LEU A 125 4.29 -0.39 8.65
CA LEU A 125 5.28 0.69 8.72
C LEU A 125 6.31 0.44 9.82
N ARG A 126 5.90 -0.11 10.96
CA ARG A 126 6.80 -0.42 12.07
C ARG A 126 7.66 -1.64 11.79
N THR A 127 7.07 -2.68 11.24
CA THR A 127 7.77 -3.94 10.93
C THR A 127 8.85 -3.73 9.87
N HIS A 128 8.60 -2.86 8.89
CA HIS A 128 9.51 -2.59 7.78
C HIS A 128 10.24 -1.25 7.92
N ALA A 129 10.33 -0.72 9.14
CA ALA A 129 11.04 0.53 9.38
C ALA A 129 12.51 0.39 8.96
N PRO A 130 13.11 1.46 8.41
CA PRO A 130 14.55 1.46 8.10
C PRO A 130 15.37 1.24 9.37
N ALA A 131 16.49 0.57 9.19
CA ALA A 131 17.41 0.32 10.31
C ALA A 131 18.05 1.62 10.82
#